data_9f824a344be3906eb5b6fed707ffd332
#
_entry.id   9f824a344be3906eb5b6fed707ffd332
#
_cell.length_a   1.000
_cell.length_b   1.000
_cell.length_c   1.000
_cell.angle_alpha   90.00
_cell.angle_beta   90.00
_cell.angle_gamma   90.00
#
_symmetry.space_group_name_H-M   'P 1'
#
loop_
_entity.id
_entity.type
_entity.pdbx_description
1 polymer ?
#
loop_
_entity_poly.entity_id
_entity_poly.type
_entity_poly.pdbx_seq_one_letter_code
_entity_poly.pdbx_strand_id
1 'polypeptide(L)'
;MYKRQPDNSVPMTGLKVTAPATTIRVGQTMQLKISHEPSNATNTKLKWSCSKDGMVTVTKDGVLKPGKNAGKNTVKVTATATDGSKLSASFDLRIYPAIDPSKPMVAITFDDGPNPETTTPMLDALEENYAKATFFCLGQNAGYYPETVQREYNLGMEVGTHTYSHVVLTSLSASALDSEISKSVDAINKAIGVKPSLMRPPY
;
A
#
# COMPACT_ATOMS: atom_id res chain seq x y z
N MET A 1 -55.69 -13.15 -1.07
CA MET A 1 -54.82 -12.25 -0.26
C MET A 1 -53.46 -12.90 -0.10
N TYR A 2 -52.45 -12.55 -0.94
CA TYR A 2 -51.10 -13.08 -0.81
C TYR A 2 -50.46 -12.47 0.44
N LYS A 3 -50.17 -13.28 1.46
CA LYS A 3 -49.34 -12.84 2.59
C LYS A 3 -47.93 -12.66 2.07
N ARG A 4 -47.39 -11.42 2.07
CA ARG A 4 -45.97 -11.21 1.89
C ARG A 4 -45.21 -12.03 2.93
N GLN A 5 -44.31 -12.91 2.48
CA GLN A 5 -43.35 -13.53 3.40
C GLN A 5 -42.57 -12.42 4.11
N PRO A 6 -42.27 -12.58 5.40
CA PRO A 6 -41.42 -11.62 6.11
C PRO A 6 -40.07 -11.55 5.42
N ASP A 7 -39.61 -10.33 5.16
CA ASP A 7 -38.27 -10.06 4.64
C ASP A 7 -37.25 -10.34 5.76
N ASN A 8 -36.60 -11.51 5.70
CA ASN A 8 -35.58 -11.91 6.65
C ASN A 8 -34.20 -11.39 6.25
N SER A 9 -34.13 -10.33 5.42
CA SER A 9 -32.86 -9.73 5.03
C SER A 9 -32.19 -9.05 6.22
N VAL A 10 -30.89 -9.30 6.38
CA VAL A 10 -30.03 -8.64 7.35
C VAL A 10 -29.20 -7.62 6.56
N PRO A 11 -29.48 -6.32 6.68
CA PRO A 11 -28.70 -5.30 5.98
C PRO A 11 -27.33 -5.11 6.61
N MET A 12 -26.39 -4.55 5.85
CA MET A 12 -25.10 -4.11 6.40
C MET A 12 -25.29 -2.90 7.32
N THR A 13 -24.56 -2.87 8.43
CA THR A 13 -24.47 -1.75 9.39
C THR A 13 -23.10 -1.09 9.37
N GLY A 14 -22.08 -1.78 8.80
CA GLY A 14 -20.73 -1.27 8.61
C GLY A 14 -20.14 -1.75 7.30
N LEU A 15 -19.36 -0.91 6.63
CA LEU A 15 -18.60 -1.21 5.42
C LEU A 15 -17.22 -0.57 5.52
N LYS A 16 -16.16 -1.38 5.36
CA LYS A 16 -14.79 -0.91 5.28
C LYS A 16 -14.11 -1.47 4.04
N VAL A 17 -13.44 -0.59 3.30
CA VAL A 17 -12.58 -0.96 2.17
C VAL A 17 -11.18 -0.42 2.45
N THR A 18 -10.18 -1.28 2.33
CA THR A 18 -8.78 -0.93 2.54
C THR A 18 -7.97 -1.33 1.32
N ALA A 19 -7.24 -0.37 0.77
CA ALA A 19 -6.24 -0.61 -0.26
C ALA A 19 -4.87 -0.89 0.41
N PRO A 20 -4.10 -1.89 -0.03
CA PRO A 20 -2.78 -2.19 0.54
C PRO A 20 -1.74 -1.10 0.23
N ALA A 21 -1.99 -0.25 -0.77
CA ALA A 21 -1.17 0.91 -1.10
C ALA A 21 -2.04 2.05 -1.63
N THR A 22 -1.57 3.28 -1.49
CA THR A 22 -2.25 4.49 -2.01
C THR A 22 -1.90 4.76 -3.48
N THR A 23 -1.04 3.94 -4.07
CA THR A 23 -0.58 4.08 -5.45
C THR A 23 -0.68 2.76 -6.21
N ILE A 24 -0.90 2.84 -7.53
CA ILE A 24 -0.88 1.70 -8.45
C ILE A 24 -0.34 2.15 -9.81
N ARG A 25 0.32 1.28 -10.55
CA ARG A 25 0.78 1.55 -11.92
C ARG A 25 -0.18 0.98 -12.95
N VAL A 26 -0.38 1.68 -14.07
CA VAL A 26 -1.09 1.12 -15.23
C VAL A 26 -0.46 -0.20 -15.65
N GLY A 27 -1.28 -1.23 -15.83
CA GLY A 27 -0.85 -2.60 -16.11
C GLY A 27 -0.76 -3.52 -14.89
N GLN A 28 -0.77 -2.97 -13.68
CA GLN A 28 -0.84 -3.74 -12.43
C GLN A 28 -2.29 -3.95 -11.97
N THR A 29 -2.48 -4.87 -11.03
CA THR A 29 -3.74 -5.08 -10.31
C THR A 29 -3.49 -4.96 -8.81
N MET A 30 -4.53 -4.59 -8.06
CA MET A 30 -4.47 -4.47 -6.60
C MET A 30 -5.66 -5.19 -5.99
N GLN A 31 -5.42 -6.10 -5.04
CA GLN A 31 -6.46 -6.74 -4.26
C GLN A 31 -6.89 -5.82 -3.11
N LEU A 32 -8.13 -5.39 -3.11
CA LEU A 32 -8.73 -4.63 -2.01
C LEU A 32 -9.18 -5.59 -0.90
N LYS A 33 -9.03 -5.16 0.35
CA LYS A 33 -9.60 -5.85 1.51
C LYS A 33 -10.95 -5.20 1.82
N ILE A 34 -12.01 -5.99 1.79
CA ILE A 34 -13.38 -5.57 2.05
C ILE A 34 -13.86 -6.27 3.31
N SER A 35 -14.44 -5.54 4.23
CA SER A 35 -15.11 -6.08 5.41
C SER A 35 -16.42 -5.35 5.66
N HIS A 36 -17.39 -6.07 6.20
CA HIS A 36 -18.71 -5.55 6.53
C HIS A 36 -19.20 -6.09 7.87
N GLU A 37 -20.13 -5.41 8.46
CA GLU A 37 -20.86 -5.80 9.66
C GLU A 37 -22.36 -5.74 9.38
N PRO A 38 -23.16 -6.66 9.96
CA PRO A 38 -22.71 -7.86 10.64
C PRO A 38 -22.19 -8.92 9.63
N SER A 39 -21.48 -9.93 10.12
CA SER A 39 -20.90 -10.99 9.26
C SER A 39 -21.94 -11.83 8.52
N ASN A 40 -23.18 -11.87 9.03
CA ASN A 40 -24.32 -12.57 8.44
C ASN A 40 -25.20 -11.67 7.56
N ALA A 41 -24.71 -10.50 7.14
CA ALA A 41 -25.44 -9.66 6.18
C ALA A 41 -25.78 -10.45 4.91
N THR A 42 -27.05 -10.36 4.47
CA THR A 42 -27.59 -11.21 3.39
C THR A 42 -27.24 -10.73 1.99
N ASN A 43 -27.00 -9.43 1.83
CA ASN A 43 -26.56 -8.84 0.57
C ASN A 43 -25.30 -8.00 0.80
N THR A 44 -24.16 -8.52 0.40
CA THR A 44 -22.85 -7.88 0.53
C THR A 44 -22.32 -7.32 -0.79
N LYS A 45 -23.18 -7.24 -1.83
CA LYS A 45 -22.79 -6.72 -3.14
C LYS A 45 -22.51 -5.23 -3.07
N LEU A 46 -21.46 -4.81 -3.76
CA LEU A 46 -21.01 -3.43 -3.84
C LEU A 46 -21.11 -2.92 -5.28
N LYS A 47 -21.52 -1.66 -5.41
CA LYS A 47 -21.37 -0.88 -6.65
C LYS A 47 -20.11 -0.03 -6.50
N TRP A 48 -19.24 -0.11 -7.49
CA TRP A 48 -18.02 0.67 -7.54
C TRP A 48 -18.17 1.90 -8.44
N SER A 49 -17.60 3.00 -8.01
CA SER A 49 -17.51 4.22 -8.79
C SER A 49 -16.14 4.87 -8.61
N CYS A 50 -15.77 5.73 -9.55
CA CYS A 50 -14.54 6.48 -9.55
C CYS A 50 -14.85 7.96 -9.81
N SER A 51 -14.11 8.88 -9.18
CA SER A 51 -14.30 10.34 -9.36
C SER A 51 -14.04 10.81 -10.79
N LYS A 52 -13.33 10.00 -11.59
CA LYS A 52 -13.14 10.20 -13.03
C LYS A 52 -13.50 8.91 -13.76
N ASP A 53 -14.43 8.98 -14.68
CA ASP A 53 -14.92 7.81 -15.41
C ASP A 53 -13.81 7.11 -16.20
N GLY A 54 -13.87 5.76 -16.21
CA GLY A 54 -12.93 4.93 -16.96
C GLY A 54 -11.51 4.84 -16.40
N MET A 55 -11.19 5.55 -15.29
CA MET A 55 -9.85 5.53 -14.72
C MET A 55 -9.52 4.23 -13.99
N VAL A 56 -10.51 3.61 -13.34
CA VAL A 56 -10.34 2.30 -12.68
C VAL A 56 -11.57 1.44 -12.87
N THR A 57 -11.34 0.13 -12.85
CA THR A 57 -12.39 -0.89 -12.70
C THR A 57 -12.10 -1.70 -11.46
N VAL A 58 -13.16 -2.16 -10.77
CA VAL A 58 -13.04 -3.08 -9.63
C VAL A 58 -14.00 -4.24 -9.87
N THR A 59 -13.48 -5.46 -9.79
CA THR A 59 -14.28 -6.68 -9.93
C THR A 59 -15.14 -6.92 -8.68
N LYS A 60 -16.10 -7.85 -8.78
CA LYS A 60 -16.91 -8.29 -7.62
C LYS A 60 -16.05 -8.83 -6.46
N ASP A 61 -14.88 -9.39 -6.76
CA ASP A 61 -13.96 -9.99 -5.79
C ASP A 61 -12.97 -8.95 -5.24
N GLY A 62 -13.15 -7.66 -5.57
CA GLY A 62 -12.33 -6.56 -5.06
C GLY A 62 -10.98 -6.38 -5.76
N VAL A 63 -10.79 -6.94 -6.96
CA VAL A 63 -9.57 -6.71 -7.74
C VAL A 63 -9.71 -5.39 -8.51
N LEU A 64 -8.90 -4.40 -8.15
CA LEU A 64 -8.82 -3.11 -8.80
C LEU A 64 -7.79 -3.14 -9.93
N LYS A 65 -8.16 -2.53 -11.07
CA LYS A 65 -7.29 -2.38 -12.24
C LYS A 65 -7.43 -0.99 -12.85
N PRO A 66 -6.33 -0.24 -13.06
CA PRO A 66 -6.35 1.02 -13.79
C PRO A 66 -6.67 0.83 -15.27
N GLY A 67 -7.37 1.79 -15.85
CA GLY A 67 -7.55 1.90 -17.28
C GLY A 67 -6.21 2.18 -18.00
N LYS A 68 -6.12 1.85 -19.28
CA LYS A 68 -4.87 2.03 -20.08
C LYS A 68 -4.37 3.47 -20.08
N ASN A 69 -5.27 4.46 -20.09
CA ASN A 69 -4.96 5.89 -20.16
C ASN A 69 -5.07 6.58 -18.78
N ALA A 70 -5.14 5.82 -17.70
CA ALA A 70 -5.35 6.37 -16.36
C ALA A 70 -4.07 6.93 -15.71
N GLY A 71 -2.90 6.72 -16.29
CA GLY A 71 -1.63 7.19 -15.73
C GLY A 71 -1.60 8.71 -15.51
N LYS A 72 -0.84 9.14 -14.47
CA LYS A 72 -0.73 10.53 -14.02
C LYS A 72 -2.06 11.13 -13.52
N ASN A 73 -2.90 10.31 -12.88
CA ASN A 73 -4.14 10.76 -12.25
C ASN A 73 -4.18 10.37 -10.78
N THR A 74 -4.83 11.24 -9.99
CA THR A 74 -5.30 10.89 -8.65
C THR A 74 -6.82 10.83 -8.72
N VAL A 75 -7.40 9.76 -8.19
CA VAL A 75 -8.84 9.50 -8.22
C VAL A 75 -9.32 9.03 -6.85
N LYS A 76 -10.58 9.34 -6.54
CA LYS A 76 -11.29 8.74 -5.41
C LYS A 76 -12.07 7.53 -5.90
N VAL A 77 -11.82 6.36 -5.32
CA VAL A 77 -12.54 5.12 -5.58
C VAL A 77 -13.55 4.91 -4.45
N THR A 78 -14.80 4.66 -4.80
CA THR A 78 -15.91 4.51 -3.84
C THR A 78 -16.63 3.19 -4.05
N ALA A 79 -16.82 2.45 -2.98
CA ALA A 79 -17.70 1.30 -2.89
C ALA A 79 -19.00 1.73 -2.22
N THR A 80 -20.16 1.39 -2.79
CA THR A 80 -21.48 1.66 -2.22
C THR A 80 -22.24 0.36 -2.08
N ALA A 81 -22.81 0.13 -0.91
CA ALA A 81 -23.66 -1.03 -0.64
C ALA A 81 -24.93 -1.04 -1.49
N THR A 82 -25.36 -2.23 -1.92
CA THR A 82 -26.58 -2.39 -2.75
C THR A 82 -27.73 -3.03 -1.98
N ASP A 83 -27.60 -3.17 -0.67
CA ASP A 83 -28.61 -3.78 0.23
C ASP A 83 -29.66 -2.78 0.73
N GLY A 84 -29.57 -1.51 0.31
CA GLY A 84 -30.45 -0.44 0.76
C GLY A 84 -29.94 0.34 1.97
N SER A 85 -28.85 -0.08 2.63
CA SER A 85 -28.25 0.59 3.79
C SER A 85 -27.65 1.97 3.47
N LYS A 86 -27.35 2.24 2.18
CA LYS A 86 -26.65 3.45 1.69
C LYS A 86 -25.23 3.61 2.23
N LEU A 87 -24.67 2.55 2.83
CA LEU A 87 -23.28 2.59 3.29
C LEU A 87 -22.32 2.76 2.13
N SER A 88 -21.27 3.54 2.35
CA SER A 88 -20.20 3.72 1.38
C SER A 88 -18.85 3.82 2.07
N ALA A 89 -17.81 3.37 1.40
CA ALA A 89 -16.43 3.52 1.80
C ALA A 89 -15.60 3.99 0.61
N SER A 90 -14.66 4.91 0.82
CA SER A 90 -13.83 5.46 -0.26
C SER A 90 -12.38 5.59 0.17
N PHE A 91 -11.49 5.62 -0.82
CA PHE A 91 -10.07 5.91 -0.65
C PHE A 91 -9.53 6.66 -1.87
N ASP A 92 -8.48 7.43 -1.66
CA ASP A 92 -7.78 8.11 -2.74
C ASP A 92 -6.69 7.20 -3.31
N LEU A 93 -6.54 7.20 -4.62
CA LEU A 93 -5.60 6.36 -5.35
C LEU A 93 -4.86 7.19 -6.39
N ARG A 94 -3.53 7.20 -6.32
CA ARG A 94 -2.67 7.81 -7.33
C ARG A 94 -2.26 6.75 -8.36
N ILE A 95 -2.47 7.04 -9.64
CA ILE A 95 -2.20 6.12 -10.74
C ILE A 95 -0.95 6.54 -11.48
N TYR A 96 0.08 5.71 -11.42
CA TYR A 96 1.34 5.89 -12.13
C TYR A 96 1.21 5.45 -13.59
N PRO A 97 1.92 6.09 -14.53
CA PRO A 97 1.93 5.65 -15.91
C PRO A 97 2.52 4.25 -16.07
N ALA A 98 2.18 3.56 -17.14
CA ALA A 98 2.85 2.32 -17.51
C ALA A 98 4.36 2.54 -17.70
N ILE A 99 5.16 1.51 -17.42
CA ILE A 99 6.58 1.52 -17.79
C ILE A 99 6.67 1.36 -19.32
N ASP A 100 7.44 2.22 -19.94
CA ASP A 100 7.77 2.12 -21.37
C ASP A 100 9.18 1.50 -21.50
N PRO A 101 9.30 0.21 -21.84
CA PRO A 101 10.59 -0.48 -21.90
C PRO A 101 11.47 0.00 -23.05
N SER A 102 10.95 0.81 -23.96
CA SER A 102 11.73 1.41 -25.05
C SER A 102 12.56 2.63 -24.61
N LYS A 103 12.30 3.14 -23.40
CA LYS A 103 13.01 4.31 -22.85
C LYS A 103 14.08 3.88 -21.85
N PRO A 104 15.16 4.64 -21.71
CA PRO A 104 16.13 4.43 -20.65
C PRO A 104 15.46 4.45 -19.27
N MET A 105 15.85 3.50 -18.41
CA MET A 105 15.36 3.40 -17.04
C MET A 105 16.51 3.49 -16.05
N VAL A 106 16.26 4.10 -14.90
CA VAL A 106 17.17 4.12 -13.76
C VAL A 106 16.45 3.55 -12.53
N ALA A 107 17.19 2.82 -11.70
CA ALA A 107 16.75 2.43 -10.36
C ALA A 107 17.34 3.44 -9.36
N ILE A 108 16.48 4.12 -8.63
CA ILE A 108 16.88 5.07 -7.59
C ILE A 108 16.82 4.34 -6.25
N THR A 109 17.89 4.47 -5.45
CA THR A 109 17.94 3.88 -4.12
C THR A 109 18.44 4.93 -3.11
N PHE A 110 17.98 4.83 -1.87
CA PHE A 110 18.37 5.67 -0.76
C PHE A 110 18.71 4.78 0.43
N ASP A 111 19.83 5.11 1.08
CA ASP A 111 20.32 4.37 2.24
C ASP A 111 20.21 5.24 3.51
N ASP A 112 20.43 4.66 4.69
CA ASP A 112 20.55 5.31 6.01
C ASP A 112 19.26 5.91 6.58
N GLY A 113 18.17 5.94 5.82
CA GLY A 113 16.88 6.41 6.31
C GLY A 113 16.20 5.47 7.31
N PRO A 114 14.96 5.82 7.70
CA PRO A 114 14.33 7.11 7.47
C PRO A 114 14.82 8.22 8.40
N ASN A 115 14.75 9.46 7.91
CA ASN A 115 14.78 10.68 8.70
C ASN A 115 13.63 11.58 8.20
N PRO A 116 12.63 11.94 9.02
CA PRO A 116 11.47 12.71 8.57
C PRO A 116 11.81 14.04 7.87
N GLU A 117 12.88 14.73 8.30
CA GLU A 117 13.26 16.02 7.73
C GLU A 117 13.77 15.91 6.29
N THR A 118 14.42 14.79 5.95
CA THR A 118 14.97 14.56 4.60
C THR A 118 14.12 13.58 3.79
N THR A 119 13.62 12.51 4.41
CA THR A 119 12.84 11.48 3.73
C THR A 119 11.47 11.99 3.28
N THR A 120 10.80 12.84 4.09
CA THR A 120 9.47 13.36 3.74
C THR A 120 9.48 14.21 2.47
N PRO A 121 10.34 15.23 2.31
CA PRO A 121 10.42 15.99 1.05
C PRO A 121 10.84 15.15 -0.14
N MET A 122 11.66 14.13 0.06
CA MET A 122 12.06 13.19 -0.98
C MET A 122 10.87 12.35 -1.47
N LEU A 123 10.06 11.85 -0.55
CA LEU A 123 8.82 11.13 -0.89
C LEU A 123 7.83 12.03 -1.62
N ASP A 124 7.71 13.31 -1.23
CA ASP A 124 6.88 14.29 -1.93
C ASP A 124 7.35 14.46 -3.38
N ALA A 125 8.66 14.66 -3.59
CA ALA A 125 9.23 14.80 -4.92
C ALA A 125 9.03 13.55 -5.79
N LEU A 126 9.23 12.34 -5.23
CA LEU A 126 8.98 11.08 -5.93
C LEU A 126 7.51 10.93 -6.31
N GLU A 127 6.60 11.27 -5.38
CA GLU A 127 5.17 11.20 -5.61
C GLU A 127 4.72 12.17 -6.70
N GLU A 128 5.16 13.43 -6.67
CA GLU A 128 4.87 14.45 -7.68
C GLU A 128 5.32 14.03 -9.09
N ASN A 129 6.48 13.41 -9.18
CA ASN A 129 7.07 12.98 -10.44
C ASN A 129 6.66 11.55 -10.88
N TYR A 130 5.74 10.91 -10.16
CA TYR A 130 5.32 9.52 -10.44
C TYR A 130 6.52 8.55 -10.50
N ALA A 131 7.54 8.82 -9.69
CA ALA A 131 8.75 8.00 -9.57
C ALA A 131 8.64 7.02 -8.41
N LYS A 132 9.38 5.93 -8.48
CA LYS A 132 9.54 4.95 -7.42
C LYS A 132 11.01 4.82 -7.07
N ALA A 133 11.27 4.44 -5.83
CA ALA A 133 12.61 4.20 -5.31
C ALA A 133 12.62 2.99 -4.38
N THR A 134 13.81 2.50 -4.05
CA THR A 134 14.06 1.55 -2.98
C THR A 134 14.72 2.29 -1.82
N PHE A 135 14.19 2.12 -0.62
CA PHE A 135 14.74 2.67 0.62
C PHE A 135 15.34 1.53 1.44
N PHE A 136 16.66 1.57 1.64
CA PHE A 136 17.35 0.64 2.53
C PHE A 136 17.46 1.31 3.91
N CYS A 137 16.52 0.95 4.79
CA CYS A 137 16.34 1.59 6.09
C CYS A 137 17.24 0.96 7.14
N LEU A 138 17.84 1.80 7.99
CA LEU A 138 18.44 1.37 9.25
C LEU A 138 17.32 0.95 10.20
N GLY A 139 17.43 -0.24 10.79
CA GLY A 139 16.42 -0.75 11.72
C GLY A 139 16.21 0.17 12.93
N GLN A 140 17.26 0.82 13.42
CA GLN A 140 17.19 1.81 14.50
C GLN A 140 16.32 3.01 14.09
N ASN A 141 16.55 3.56 12.90
CA ASN A 141 15.76 4.69 12.39
C ASN A 141 14.33 4.29 12.08
N ALA A 142 14.10 3.07 11.55
CA ALA A 142 12.76 2.53 11.35
C ALA A 142 11.99 2.39 12.68
N GLY A 143 12.70 2.07 13.77
CA GLY A 143 12.13 2.05 15.11
C GLY A 143 11.79 3.43 15.67
N TYR A 144 12.56 4.46 15.34
CA TYR A 144 12.31 5.85 15.75
C TYR A 144 11.21 6.53 14.93
N TYR A 145 11.11 6.21 13.64
CA TYR A 145 10.24 6.89 12.67
C TYR A 145 9.36 5.91 11.89
N PRO A 146 8.57 5.05 12.56
CA PRO A 146 7.78 4.01 11.92
C PRO A 146 6.74 4.57 10.94
N GLU A 147 6.21 5.79 11.19
CA GLU A 147 5.25 6.44 10.28
C GLU A 147 5.88 6.82 8.95
N THR A 148 7.17 7.16 8.95
CA THR A 148 7.90 7.48 7.71
C THR A 148 8.11 6.21 6.88
N VAL A 149 8.51 5.09 7.49
CA VAL A 149 8.58 3.78 6.82
C VAL A 149 7.21 3.36 6.29
N GLN A 150 6.16 3.56 7.09
CA GLN A 150 4.79 3.27 6.66
C GLN A 150 4.39 4.12 5.43
N ARG A 151 4.81 5.39 5.38
CA ARG A 151 4.57 6.25 4.21
C ARG A 151 5.33 5.76 2.98
N GLU A 152 6.61 5.40 3.10
CA GLU A 152 7.38 4.79 2.02
C GLU A 152 6.62 3.58 1.43
N TYR A 153 6.19 2.67 2.29
CA TYR A 153 5.47 1.46 1.90
C TYR A 153 4.10 1.78 1.27
N ASN A 154 3.30 2.68 1.86
CA ASN A 154 1.98 3.06 1.35
C ASN A 154 2.05 3.73 -0.02
N LEU A 155 3.11 4.49 -0.29
CA LEU A 155 3.40 5.05 -1.61
C LEU A 155 3.89 3.99 -2.59
N GLY A 156 4.05 2.73 -2.15
CA GLY A 156 4.49 1.60 -2.96
C GLY A 156 5.96 1.69 -3.35
N MET A 157 6.79 2.31 -2.51
CA MET A 157 8.24 2.20 -2.59
C MET A 157 8.66 0.80 -2.13
N GLU A 158 9.80 0.32 -2.59
CA GLU A 158 10.41 -0.88 -2.03
C GLU A 158 11.14 -0.49 -0.74
N VAL A 159 10.90 -1.26 0.33
CA VAL A 159 11.57 -1.04 1.63
C VAL A 159 12.45 -2.24 1.92
N GLY A 160 13.76 -2.01 1.98
CA GLY A 160 14.79 -3.00 2.32
C GLY A 160 15.45 -2.69 3.67
N THR A 161 16.30 -3.58 4.13
CA THR A 161 17.11 -3.36 5.34
C THR A 161 18.54 -2.92 5.00
N HIS A 162 19.08 -1.99 5.82
CA HIS A 162 20.47 -1.52 5.78
C HIS A 162 21.22 -1.84 7.09
N THR A 163 20.91 -3.00 7.70
CA THR A 163 21.27 -3.40 9.05
C THR A 163 20.55 -2.61 10.15
N TYR A 164 20.80 -2.92 11.41
CA TYR A 164 20.15 -2.21 12.51
C TYR A 164 20.86 -0.89 12.86
N SER A 165 22.20 -0.92 12.99
CA SER A 165 22.99 0.20 13.51
C SER A 165 24.12 0.66 12.61
N HIS A 166 24.11 0.32 11.31
CA HIS A 166 25.10 0.73 10.30
C HIS A 166 26.53 0.27 10.61
N VAL A 167 26.72 -1.00 10.97
CA VAL A 167 28.03 -1.55 11.32
C VAL A 167 28.66 -2.31 10.16
N VAL A 168 29.99 -2.44 10.19
CA VAL A 168 30.75 -3.31 9.26
C VAL A 168 30.45 -4.77 9.60
N LEU A 169 29.66 -5.45 8.78
CA LEU A 169 29.16 -6.81 9.06
C LEU A 169 30.29 -7.84 9.17
N THR A 170 31.37 -7.68 8.39
CA THR A 170 32.53 -8.59 8.38
C THR A 170 33.34 -8.56 9.67
N SER A 171 33.14 -7.54 10.52
CA SER A 171 33.82 -7.45 11.82
C SER A 171 33.04 -8.10 12.97
N LEU A 172 31.85 -8.59 12.71
CA LEU A 172 30.95 -9.13 13.72
C LEU A 172 31.15 -10.64 13.93
N SER A 173 30.89 -11.10 15.16
CA SER A 173 30.64 -12.52 15.41
C SER A 173 29.34 -12.98 14.74
N ALA A 174 29.19 -14.29 14.51
CA ALA A 174 27.98 -14.82 13.91
C ALA A 174 26.70 -14.43 14.67
N SER A 175 26.75 -14.45 16.02
CA SER A 175 25.59 -14.06 16.84
C SER A 175 25.30 -12.55 16.78
N ALA A 176 26.31 -11.70 16.69
CA ALA A 176 26.15 -10.26 16.52
C ALA A 176 25.59 -9.93 15.13
N LEU A 177 26.06 -10.62 14.09
CA LEU A 177 25.55 -10.48 12.73
C LEU A 177 24.07 -10.87 12.65
N ASP A 178 23.69 -12.01 13.22
CA ASP A 178 22.28 -12.43 13.28
C ASP A 178 21.42 -11.39 14.00
N SER A 179 21.93 -10.84 15.12
CA SER A 179 21.23 -9.79 15.88
C SER A 179 21.06 -8.49 15.08
N GLU A 180 22.05 -8.04 14.32
CA GLU A 180 21.97 -6.85 13.47
C GLU A 180 20.91 -7.00 12.37
N ILE A 181 20.87 -8.16 11.74
CA ILE A 181 19.91 -8.42 10.65
C ILE A 181 18.51 -8.61 11.22
N SER A 182 18.34 -9.47 12.23
CA SER A 182 17.02 -9.79 12.78
C SER A 182 16.34 -8.58 13.41
N LYS A 183 17.05 -7.76 14.20
CA LYS A 183 16.51 -6.53 14.78
C LYS A 183 16.05 -5.53 13.73
N SER A 184 16.80 -5.38 12.63
CA SER A 184 16.41 -4.49 11.55
C SER A 184 15.16 -4.98 10.82
N VAL A 185 15.11 -6.27 10.48
CA VAL A 185 13.94 -6.90 9.87
C VAL A 185 12.71 -6.76 10.75
N ASP A 186 12.85 -6.98 12.07
CA ASP A 186 11.74 -6.88 13.03
C ASP A 186 11.24 -5.44 13.18
N ALA A 187 12.14 -4.44 13.22
CA ALA A 187 11.78 -3.02 13.28
C ALA A 187 10.96 -2.60 12.06
N ILE A 188 11.43 -2.94 10.86
CA ILE A 188 10.71 -2.66 9.61
C ILE A 188 9.38 -3.41 9.57
N ASN A 189 9.37 -4.70 9.89
CA ASN A 189 8.15 -5.49 9.93
C ASN A 189 7.11 -4.93 10.93
N LYS A 190 7.56 -4.43 12.07
CA LYS A 190 6.67 -3.75 13.04
C LYS A 190 6.04 -2.49 12.47
N ALA A 191 6.78 -1.73 11.65
CA ALA A 191 6.29 -0.50 11.04
C ALA A 191 5.28 -0.75 9.91
N ILE A 192 5.53 -1.74 9.03
CA ILE A 192 4.75 -1.92 7.80
C ILE A 192 3.95 -3.23 7.73
N GLY A 193 4.13 -4.14 8.70
CA GLY A 193 3.44 -5.45 8.73
C GLY A 193 3.99 -6.48 7.73
N VAL A 194 5.11 -6.18 7.06
CA VAL A 194 5.74 -7.04 6.06
C VAL A 194 7.25 -7.09 6.32
N LYS A 195 7.85 -8.29 6.26
CA LYS A 195 9.30 -8.44 6.37
C LYS A 195 9.96 -7.99 5.06
N PRO A 196 11.02 -7.17 5.13
CA PRO A 196 11.77 -6.79 3.94
C PRO A 196 12.43 -8.02 3.29
N SER A 197 12.42 -8.06 1.96
CA SER A 197 13.05 -9.13 1.16
C SER A 197 14.42 -8.74 0.61
N LEU A 198 14.76 -7.46 0.68
CA LEU A 198 16.01 -6.90 0.19
C LEU A 198 16.88 -6.41 1.34
N MET A 199 18.18 -6.57 1.17
CA MET A 199 19.19 -6.04 2.08
C MET A 199 20.32 -5.40 1.27
N ARG A 200 20.84 -4.29 1.78
CA ARG A 200 22.11 -3.70 1.36
C ARG A 200 23.01 -3.61 2.58
N PRO A 201 24.18 -4.25 2.61
CA PRO A 201 25.13 -4.08 3.71
C PRO A 201 25.74 -2.69 3.66
N PRO A 202 26.04 -2.06 4.82
CA PRO A 202 26.89 -0.90 4.91
C PRO A 202 28.34 -1.19 4.45
N TYR A 203 29.01 -0.21 3.85
CA TYR A 203 30.42 -0.23 3.38
C TYR A 203 30.76 -1.20 2.25
#